data_4c1d6db8d4169c0ec9fe93f4ae063c1a
#
_entry.id   4c1d6db8d4169c0ec9fe93f4ae063c1a
#
_cell.length_a   1.000
_cell.length_b   1.000
_cell.length_c   1.000
_cell.angle_alpha   90.00
_cell.angle_beta   90.00
_cell.angle_gamma   90.00
#
_symmetry.space_group_name_H-M   'P 1'
#
loop_
_entity.id
_entity.type
_entity.pdbx_description
1 polymer ?
#
loop_
_entity_poly.entity_id
_entity_poly.type
_entity_poly.pdbx_seq_one_letter_code
_entity_poly.pdbx_strand_id
1 'polypeptide(L)'
;IYETDRIIMDLFPEKEHLVRWITMAREQVAFQGLPSRICWLGYGERDKAGLAFNDAVASGRLSAPIVIGRDHLDCGSVASPNRETEAMLDGSDAIADWPILNFALNAVGGATWVSYHHGGGVGIGYSLHAGQVIVADGTPEAARRLKRVLTYDPGMGIVRHVDAGYEEATEFAREHGVKVPMVPAK
;
A
#
# COMPACT_ATOMS: atom_id res chain seq x y z
N ILE A 1 0.29 15.31 12.48
CA ILE A 1 -0.47 14.06 12.43
C ILE A 1 -1.98 14.28 12.46
N TYR A 2 -2.47 15.19 13.28
CA TYR A 2 -3.92 15.45 13.36
C TYR A 2 -4.50 16.00 12.06
N GLU A 3 -3.70 16.74 11.30
CA GLU A 3 -4.12 17.25 10.00
C GLU A 3 -4.15 16.14 8.93
N THR A 4 -3.18 15.25 8.92
CA THR A 4 -3.20 14.08 8.04
C THR A 4 -4.34 13.11 8.39
N ASP A 5 -4.61 12.91 9.68
CA ASP A 5 -5.78 12.16 10.16
C ASP A 5 -7.09 12.75 9.60
N ARG A 6 -7.24 14.09 9.65
CA ARG A 6 -8.43 14.77 9.13
C ARG A 6 -8.58 14.58 7.64
N ILE A 7 -7.49 14.71 6.88
CA ILE A 7 -7.50 14.49 5.42
C ILE A 7 -8.01 13.08 5.10
N ILE A 8 -7.56 12.07 5.82
CA ILE A 8 -8.03 10.68 5.57
C ILE A 8 -9.50 10.50 5.93
N MET A 9 -9.95 11.03 7.06
CA MET A 9 -11.35 10.93 7.46
C MET A 9 -12.29 11.69 6.51
N ASP A 10 -11.84 12.84 5.98
CA ASP A 10 -12.61 13.63 5.01
C ASP A 10 -12.68 12.94 3.63
N LEU A 11 -11.64 12.21 3.24
CA LEU A 11 -11.61 11.48 1.97
C LEU A 11 -12.47 10.21 1.97
N PHE A 12 -12.58 9.55 3.12
CA PHE A 12 -13.23 8.24 3.25
C PHE A 12 -14.20 8.20 4.43
N PRO A 13 -15.18 9.11 4.48
CA PRO A 13 -16.12 9.19 5.59
C PRO A 13 -17.03 7.95 5.71
N GLU A 14 -17.22 7.22 4.61
CA GLU A 14 -17.99 5.99 4.55
C GLU A 14 -17.28 4.79 5.20
N LYS A 15 -15.98 4.89 5.44
CA LYS A 15 -15.18 3.84 6.09
C LYS A 15 -15.26 3.98 7.62
N GLU A 16 -16.39 3.66 8.21
CA GLU A 16 -16.63 3.83 9.65
C GLU A 16 -15.55 3.21 10.53
N HIS A 17 -15.06 2.03 10.16
CA HIS A 17 -13.98 1.35 10.90
C HIS A 17 -12.65 2.14 10.87
N LEU A 18 -12.31 2.79 9.75
CA LEU A 18 -11.12 3.61 9.62
C LEU A 18 -11.26 4.92 10.40
N VAL A 19 -12.41 5.57 10.29
CA VAL A 19 -12.72 6.80 11.05
C VAL A 19 -12.67 6.51 12.55
N ARG A 20 -13.30 5.42 12.99
CA ARG A 20 -13.26 4.97 14.39
C ARG A 20 -11.82 4.71 14.86
N TRP A 21 -11.04 3.97 14.07
CA TRP A 21 -9.63 3.68 14.37
C TRP A 21 -8.82 4.96 14.56
N ILE A 22 -8.88 5.90 13.60
CA ILE A 22 -8.13 7.15 13.67
C ILE A 22 -8.56 7.97 14.90
N THR A 23 -9.86 8.06 15.18
CA THR A 23 -10.38 8.77 16.34
C THR A 23 -9.84 8.20 17.65
N MET A 24 -9.90 6.88 17.81
CA MET A 24 -9.38 6.21 19.01
C MET A 24 -7.86 6.33 19.13
N ALA A 25 -7.14 6.20 18.01
CA ALA A 25 -5.70 6.25 17.98
C ALA A 25 -5.15 7.64 18.39
N ARG A 26 -5.89 8.70 18.14
CA ARG A 26 -5.54 10.05 18.59
C ARG A 26 -5.43 10.19 20.11
N GLU A 27 -6.20 9.39 20.82
CA GLU A 27 -6.31 9.45 22.28
C GLU A 27 -5.50 8.36 22.99
N GLN A 28 -5.38 7.18 22.36
CA GLN A 28 -4.91 5.97 23.03
C GLN A 28 -3.55 5.47 22.54
N VAL A 29 -3.07 5.94 21.38
CA VAL A 29 -1.81 5.48 20.81
C VAL A 29 -0.72 6.51 21.00
N ALA A 30 0.31 6.14 21.76
CA ALA A 30 1.52 6.93 21.91
C ALA A 30 2.49 6.69 20.74
N PHE A 31 3.24 7.71 20.37
CA PHE A 31 4.29 7.60 19.36
C PHE A 31 5.63 7.24 19.98
N GLN A 32 6.37 6.38 19.30
CA GLN A 32 7.78 6.15 19.57
C GLN A 32 8.61 6.79 18.44
N GLY A 33 9.12 7.98 18.70
CA GLY A 33 9.80 8.78 17.69
C GLY A 33 8.87 9.73 16.94
N LEU A 34 8.97 9.77 15.63
CA LEU A 34 8.15 10.66 14.80
C LEU A 34 6.68 10.23 14.81
N PRO A 35 5.75 11.20 14.81
CA PRO A 35 4.33 10.89 14.70
C PRO A 35 4.03 10.09 13.43
N SER A 36 3.26 9.02 13.57
CA SER A 36 2.85 8.16 12.45
C SER A 36 1.45 7.63 12.65
N ARG A 37 0.80 7.24 11.55
CA ARG A 37 -0.53 6.64 11.56
C ARG A 37 -0.59 5.51 10.55
N ILE A 38 -1.18 4.40 10.94
CA ILE A 38 -1.54 3.32 10.04
C ILE A 38 -2.95 3.55 9.54
N CYS A 39 -3.15 3.43 8.21
CA CYS A 39 -4.45 3.51 7.57
C CYS A 39 -4.58 2.35 6.57
N TRP A 40 -5.65 1.57 6.69
CA TRP A 40 -5.95 0.49 5.76
C TRP A 40 -6.71 1.02 4.56
N LEU A 41 -5.97 1.26 3.47
CA LEU A 41 -6.49 1.76 2.21
C LEU A 41 -6.19 0.76 1.09
N GLY A 42 -7.16 0.51 0.25
CA GLY A 42 -7.06 -0.42 -0.87
C GLY A 42 -6.60 0.22 -2.18
N TYR A 43 -6.77 -0.55 -3.23
CA TYR A 43 -6.57 -0.09 -4.62
C TYR A 43 -7.55 1.05 -4.96
N GLY A 44 -7.05 2.10 -5.59
CA GLY A 44 -7.85 3.29 -5.93
C GLY A 44 -8.13 4.24 -4.77
N GLU A 45 -7.60 3.96 -3.58
CA GLU A 45 -7.72 4.79 -2.38
C GLU A 45 -6.37 5.37 -1.95
N ARG A 46 -5.31 4.56 -2.02
CA ARG A 46 -3.95 4.97 -1.63
C ARG A 46 -3.43 6.13 -2.46
N ASP A 47 -3.66 6.10 -3.76
CA ASP A 47 -3.27 7.17 -4.67
C ASP A 47 -4.04 8.46 -4.37
N LYS A 48 -5.33 8.39 -4.05
CA LYS A 48 -6.14 9.55 -3.63
C LYS A 48 -5.58 10.16 -2.34
N ALA A 49 -5.29 9.35 -1.34
CA ALA A 49 -4.69 9.82 -0.09
C ALA A 49 -3.32 10.46 -0.32
N GLY A 50 -2.46 9.82 -1.11
CA GLY A 50 -1.14 10.34 -1.45
C GLY A 50 -1.18 11.68 -2.18
N LEU A 51 -2.08 11.82 -3.13
CA LEU A 51 -2.29 13.09 -3.84
C LEU A 51 -2.83 14.19 -2.93
N ALA A 52 -3.78 13.86 -2.05
CA ALA A 52 -4.31 14.83 -1.09
C ALA A 52 -3.24 15.32 -0.10
N PHE A 53 -2.35 14.44 0.35
CA PHE A 53 -1.20 14.86 1.16
C PHE A 53 -0.25 15.75 0.37
N ASN A 54 0.02 15.43 -0.89
CA ASN A 54 0.88 16.24 -1.74
C ASN A 54 0.30 17.64 -1.96
N ASP A 55 -0.99 17.73 -2.21
CA ASP A 55 -1.70 19.02 -2.38
C ASP A 55 -1.71 19.84 -1.07
N ALA A 56 -1.85 19.16 0.06
CA ALA A 56 -1.79 19.80 1.37
C ALA A 56 -0.39 20.36 1.70
N VAL A 57 0.68 19.70 1.24
CA VAL A 57 2.05 20.22 1.33
C VAL A 57 2.24 21.38 0.35
N ALA A 58 1.81 21.23 -0.90
CA ALA A 58 1.93 22.27 -1.92
C ALA A 58 1.21 23.59 -1.52
N SER A 59 0.06 23.48 -0.88
CA SER A 59 -0.72 24.64 -0.41
C SER A 59 -0.24 25.22 0.93
N GLY A 60 0.74 24.59 1.59
CA GLY A 60 1.20 25.00 2.92
C GLY A 60 0.27 24.62 4.08
N ARG A 61 -0.79 23.84 3.81
CA ARG A 61 -1.66 23.28 4.86
C ARG A 61 -0.88 22.30 5.75
N LEU A 62 0.06 21.57 5.17
CA LEU A 62 1.09 20.79 5.86
C LEU A 62 2.44 21.50 5.72
N SER A 63 3.14 21.68 6.81
CA SER A 63 4.39 22.46 6.86
C SER A 63 5.65 21.66 6.48
N ALA A 64 5.50 20.37 6.23
CA ALA A 64 6.61 19.48 5.90
C ALA A 64 6.15 18.35 4.97
N PRO A 65 7.06 17.74 4.21
CA PRO A 65 6.78 16.56 3.40
C PRO A 65 6.23 15.40 4.23
N ILE A 66 5.35 14.60 3.63
CA ILE A 66 4.78 13.41 4.24
C ILE A 66 5.43 12.17 3.65
N VAL A 67 5.97 11.34 4.52
CA VAL A 67 6.53 10.03 4.16
C VAL A 67 5.40 9.01 4.20
N ILE A 68 5.16 8.36 3.09
CA ILE A 68 4.12 7.34 2.92
C ILE A 68 4.83 6.02 2.61
N GLY A 69 4.61 5.04 3.46
CA GLY A 69 5.12 3.70 3.26
C GLY A 69 4.05 2.68 3.61
N ARG A 70 4.37 1.44 3.41
CA ARG A 70 3.61 0.32 3.94
C ARG A 70 4.50 -0.60 4.75
N ASP A 71 3.89 -1.44 5.56
CA ASP A 71 4.61 -2.44 6.32
C ASP A 71 5.30 -3.42 5.35
N HIS A 72 6.62 -3.42 5.38
CA HIS A 72 7.43 -4.29 4.53
C HIS A 72 7.67 -5.67 5.13
N LEU A 73 7.16 -5.94 6.32
CA LEU A 73 7.15 -7.27 6.93
C LEU A 73 6.03 -8.16 6.38
N ASP A 74 5.08 -7.60 5.67
CA ASP A 74 4.12 -8.37 4.93
C ASP A 74 4.37 -8.22 3.43
N CYS A 75 3.86 -9.12 2.61
CA CYS A 75 3.93 -8.94 1.15
C CYS A 75 3.15 -7.70 0.71
N GLY A 76 2.95 -6.81 1.64
CA GLY A 76 2.29 -5.55 1.52
C GLY A 76 0.84 -5.72 1.14
N SER A 77 0.39 -4.84 0.31
CA SER A 77 -0.94 -4.89 -0.26
C SER A 77 -1.24 -6.18 -1.00
N VAL A 78 -0.24 -6.97 -1.29
CA VAL A 78 -0.37 -8.21 -2.03
C VAL A 78 -0.70 -9.41 -1.16
N ALA A 79 -0.51 -9.33 0.15
CA ALA A 79 -0.63 -10.46 1.05
C ALA A 79 -1.84 -10.39 1.98
N SER A 80 -2.65 -9.34 1.92
CA SER A 80 -3.87 -9.28 2.71
C SER A 80 -4.98 -10.12 2.08
N PRO A 81 -5.64 -11.02 2.81
CA PRO A 81 -5.51 -11.28 4.24
C PRO A 81 -4.33 -12.16 4.66
N ASN A 82 -3.59 -12.73 3.73
CA ASN A 82 -2.45 -13.60 4.01
C ASN A 82 -1.18 -12.77 4.14
N ARG A 83 -0.45 -12.97 5.22
CA ARG A 83 0.72 -12.19 5.56
C ARG A 83 2.00 -13.01 5.45
N GLU A 84 3.09 -12.49 5.92
CA GLU A 84 4.48 -12.89 5.70
C GLU A 84 4.75 -14.38 5.54
N THR A 85 4.19 -15.20 6.37
CA THR A 85 4.49 -16.64 6.42
C THR A 85 3.29 -17.51 6.17
N GLU A 86 2.17 -16.90 5.83
CA GLU A 86 0.92 -17.59 5.66
C GLU A 86 0.85 -18.28 4.31
N ALA A 87 0.06 -19.30 4.28
CA ALA A 87 -0.14 -20.08 3.07
C ALA A 87 -1.03 -19.34 2.07
N MET A 88 -0.44 -18.87 0.99
CA MET A 88 -1.19 -18.51 -0.20
C MET A 88 -1.92 -19.74 -0.75
N LEU A 89 -3.06 -19.55 -1.37
CA LEU A 89 -3.90 -20.64 -1.89
C LEU A 89 -3.14 -21.59 -2.81
N ASP A 90 -2.20 -21.07 -3.59
CA ASP A 90 -1.37 -21.83 -4.54
C ASP A 90 0.02 -22.21 -4.00
N GLY A 91 0.32 -21.89 -2.74
CA GLY A 91 1.62 -22.12 -2.12
C GLY A 91 2.74 -21.17 -2.60
N SER A 92 2.40 -20.07 -3.23
CA SER A 92 3.38 -19.11 -3.79
C SER A 92 4.12 -18.26 -2.76
N ASP A 93 3.93 -18.49 -1.47
CA ASP A 93 4.69 -17.84 -0.39
C ASP A 93 6.19 -18.02 -0.51
N ALA A 94 6.61 -19.18 -1.00
CA ALA A 94 8.01 -19.54 -1.16
C ALA A 94 8.61 -19.11 -2.51
N ILE A 95 7.83 -18.47 -3.37
CA ILE A 95 8.26 -18.04 -4.70
C ILE A 95 8.77 -16.61 -4.64
N ALA A 96 10.05 -16.43 -4.91
CA ALA A 96 10.72 -15.13 -4.85
C ALA A 96 10.28 -14.16 -5.96
N ASP A 97 9.77 -14.65 -7.06
CA ASP A 97 9.45 -13.83 -8.24
C ASP A 97 8.43 -12.74 -7.93
N TRP A 98 7.39 -13.03 -7.15
CA TRP A 98 6.34 -12.07 -6.82
C TRP A 98 6.87 -10.84 -6.05
N PRO A 99 7.60 -10.97 -4.94
CA PRO A 99 8.15 -9.82 -4.26
C PRO A 99 9.27 -9.12 -5.04
N ILE A 100 10.03 -9.83 -5.87
CA ILE A 100 11.01 -9.21 -6.77
C ILE A 100 10.31 -8.36 -7.83
N LEU A 101 9.23 -8.85 -8.43
CA LEU A 101 8.43 -8.07 -9.37
C LEU A 101 7.78 -6.85 -8.70
N ASN A 102 7.29 -7.00 -7.49
CA ASN A 102 6.74 -5.86 -6.71
C ASN A 102 7.83 -4.81 -6.42
N PHE A 103 9.00 -5.24 -5.97
CA PHE A 103 10.17 -4.37 -5.76
C PHE A 103 10.53 -3.62 -7.04
N ALA A 104 10.68 -4.33 -8.15
CA ALA A 104 11.06 -3.75 -9.44
C ALA A 104 10.01 -2.75 -9.95
N LEU A 105 8.73 -3.11 -9.83
CA LEU A 105 7.62 -2.26 -10.26
C LEU A 105 7.56 -0.95 -9.48
N ASN A 106 7.75 -1.01 -8.17
CA ASN A 106 7.79 0.18 -7.32
C ASN A 106 9.00 1.07 -7.63
N ALA A 107 10.18 0.47 -7.87
CA ALA A 107 11.39 1.21 -8.26
C ALA A 107 11.20 1.94 -9.59
N VAL A 108 10.71 1.25 -10.62
CA VAL A 108 10.43 1.84 -11.94
C VAL A 108 9.29 2.87 -11.86
N GLY A 109 8.33 2.64 -10.98
CA GLY A 109 7.22 3.56 -10.70
C GLY A 109 7.67 4.90 -10.13
N GLY A 110 8.85 4.94 -9.52
CA GLY A 110 9.46 6.13 -8.93
C GLY A 110 9.25 6.25 -7.43
N ALA A 111 9.16 5.12 -6.71
CA ALA A 111 9.23 5.12 -5.26
C ALA A 111 10.52 5.78 -4.78
N THR A 112 10.45 6.47 -3.66
CA THR A 112 11.61 7.16 -3.09
C THR A 112 12.61 6.17 -2.50
N TRP A 113 12.09 5.06 -1.97
CA TRP A 113 12.88 3.99 -1.40
C TRP A 113 12.15 2.67 -1.60
N VAL A 114 12.89 1.61 -1.89
CA VAL A 114 12.38 0.25 -2.03
C VAL A 114 13.23 -0.72 -1.23
N SER A 115 12.62 -1.81 -0.78
CA SER A 115 13.32 -2.87 -0.06
C SER A 115 12.85 -4.25 -0.51
N TYR A 116 13.71 -5.22 -0.31
CA TYR A 116 13.41 -6.62 -0.47
C TYR A 116 13.91 -7.39 0.75
N HIS A 117 13.06 -8.23 1.30
CA HIS A 117 13.34 -8.97 2.52
C HIS A 117 12.97 -10.45 2.38
N HIS A 118 13.64 -11.25 3.17
CA HIS A 118 13.36 -12.67 3.33
C HIS A 118 13.24 -12.99 4.82
N GLY A 119 12.23 -13.77 5.20
CA GLY A 119 12.09 -14.26 6.56
C GLY A 119 11.97 -13.16 7.61
N GLY A 120 11.09 -12.19 7.45
CA GLY A 120 10.93 -11.08 8.39
C GLY A 120 12.13 -10.13 8.44
N GLY A 121 12.98 -10.14 7.41
CA GLY A 121 14.19 -9.30 7.33
C GLY A 121 15.47 -9.95 7.84
N VAL A 122 15.41 -11.21 8.29
CA VAL A 122 16.59 -11.95 8.79
C VAL A 122 17.15 -12.97 7.81
N GLY A 123 16.53 -13.13 6.65
CA GLY A 123 16.98 -14.04 5.60
C GLY A 123 16.62 -15.50 5.80
N ILE A 124 15.73 -15.82 6.75
CA ILE A 124 15.31 -17.18 7.07
C ILE A 124 13.78 -17.27 7.02
N GLY A 125 13.25 -18.34 6.45
CA GLY A 125 11.81 -18.65 6.39
C GLY A 125 11.23 -18.48 5.00
N TYR A 126 9.90 -18.57 4.91
CA TYR A 126 9.15 -18.50 3.65
C TYR A 126 8.69 -17.09 3.29
N SER A 127 8.82 -16.15 4.21
CA SER A 127 8.35 -14.78 4.03
C SER A 127 9.26 -13.97 3.12
N LEU A 128 9.03 -14.08 1.82
CA LEU A 128 9.65 -13.22 0.82
C LEU A 128 8.75 -12.03 0.54
N HIS A 129 9.23 -10.82 0.81
CA HIS A 129 8.42 -9.62 0.69
C HIS A 129 9.22 -8.39 0.25
N ALA A 130 8.52 -7.44 -0.32
CA ALA A 130 9.07 -6.15 -0.74
C ALA A 130 8.40 -5.02 0.03
N GLY A 131 9.12 -3.92 0.21
CA GLY A 131 8.62 -2.69 0.80
C GLY A 131 8.83 -1.51 -0.12
N GLN A 132 8.09 -0.45 0.12
CA GLN A 132 8.28 0.82 -0.57
C GLN A 132 7.95 2.00 0.34
N VAL A 133 8.62 3.10 0.09
CA VAL A 133 8.33 4.40 0.66
C VAL A 133 8.28 5.43 -0.46
N ILE A 134 7.33 6.34 -0.40
CA ILE A 134 7.22 7.46 -1.31
C ILE A 134 6.91 8.74 -0.54
N VAL A 135 7.46 9.86 -1.00
CA VAL A 135 7.34 11.14 -0.31
C VAL A 135 6.42 12.08 -1.08
N ALA A 136 5.44 12.63 -0.37
CA ALA A 136 4.61 13.73 -0.79
C ALA A 136 5.28 15.04 -0.37
N ASP A 137 5.97 15.73 -1.28
CA ASP A 137 6.75 16.93 -1.03
C ASP A 137 6.12 18.22 -1.59
N GLY A 138 4.92 18.11 -2.15
CA GLY A 138 4.16 19.22 -2.74
C GLY A 138 4.50 19.49 -4.21
N THR A 139 5.44 18.78 -4.82
CA THR A 139 5.81 19.02 -6.21
C THR A 139 4.92 18.28 -7.20
N PRO A 140 4.77 18.79 -8.45
CA PRO A 140 4.09 18.07 -9.52
C PRO A 140 4.75 16.72 -9.86
N GLU A 141 6.05 16.61 -9.68
CA GLU A 141 6.78 15.36 -9.88
C GLU A 141 6.42 14.32 -8.82
N ALA A 142 6.35 14.73 -7.53
CA ALA A 142 5.88 13.85 -6.47
C ALA A 142 4.45 13.38 -6.75
N ALA A 143 3.55 14.25 -7.20
CA ALA A 143 2.19 13.86 -7.55
C ALA A 143 2.14 12.75 -8.61
N ARG A 144 2.96 12.86 -9.67
CA ARG A 144 3.05 11.81 -10.70
C ARG A 144 3.55 10.47 -10.16
N ARG A 145 4.57 10.49 -9.31
CA ARG A 145 5.14 9.30 -8.68
C ARG A 145 4.17 8.66 -7.69
N LEU A 146 3.56 9.47 -6.83
CA LEU A 146 2.54 9.04 -5.86
C LEU A 146 1.41 8.31 -6.57
N LYS A 147 0.85 8.91 -7.64
CA LYS A 147 -0.21 8.26 -8.39
C LYS A 147 0.21 6.91 -8.94
N ARG A 148 1.39 6.81 -9.55
CA ARG A 148 1.88 5.56 -10.13
C ARG A 148 2.14 4.49 -9.07
N VAL A 149 2.98 4.81 -8.08
CA VAL A 149 3.41 3.84 -7.07
C VAL A 149 2.25 3.36 -6.22
N LEU A 150 1.40 4.27 -5.75
CA LEU A 150 0.26 3.93 -4.90
C LEU A 150 -0.91 3.27 -5.66
N THR A 151 -0.86 3.25 -6.99
CA THR A 151 -1.73 2.43 -7.84
C THR A 151 -1.09 1.07 -8.15
N TYR A 152 0.18 1.06 -8.51
CA TYR A 152 0.88 -0.16 -8.96
C TYR A 152 1.11 -1.15 -7.83
N ASP A 153 1.47 -0.65 -6.66
CA ASP A 153 1.75 -1.49 -5.51
C ASP A 153 0.54 -2.33 -5.08
N PRO A 154 -0.64 -1.75 -4.80
CA PRO A 154 -1.83 -2.54 -4.53
C PRO A 154 -2.34 -3.30 -5.77
N GLY A 155 -2.14 -2.78 -6.97
CA GLY A 155 -2.51 -3.46 -8.22
C GLY A 155 -1.76 -4.77 -8.40
N MET A 156 -0.48 -4.81 -8.07
CA MET A 156 0.31 -6.05 -8.08
C MET A 156 -0.25 -7.08 -7.11
N GLY A 157 -0.74 -6.64 -5.95
CA GLY A 157 -1.41 -7.50 -5.00
C GLY A 157 -2.66 -8.16 -5.55
N ILE A 158 -3.48 -7.40 -6.26
CA ILE A 158 -4.67 -7.95 -6.92
C ILE A 158 -4.25 -9.01 -7.95
N VAL A 159 -3.28 -8.71 -8.82
CA VAL A 159 -2.79 -9.64 -9.84
C VAL A 159 -2.28 -10.94 -9.21
N ARG A 160 -1.48 -10.84 -8.14
CA ARG A 160 -0.98 -12.02 -7.42
C ARG A 160 -2.10 -12.88 -6.85
N HIS A 161 -3.11 -12.27 -6.24
CA HIS A 161 -4.23 -13.02 -5.66
C HIS A 161 -5.12 -13.65 -6.74
N VAL A 162 -5.31 -12.97 -7.86
CA VAL A 162 -6.02 -13.55 -9.02
C VAL A 162 -5.27 -14.76 -9.57
N ASP A 163 -3.96 -14.65 -9.73
CA ASP A 163 -3.10 -15.74 -10.21
C ASP A 163 -3.11 -16.94 -9.25
N ALA A 164 -3.14 -16.68 -7.95
CA ALA A 164 -3.25 -17.71 -6.92
C ALA A 164 -4.64 -18.38 -6.84
N GLY A 165 -5.64 -17.86 -7.57
CA GLY A 165 -6.96 -18.48 -7.66
C GLY A 165 -7.98 -17.97 -6.65
N TYR A 166 -7.76 -16.81 -6.02
CA TYR A 166 -8.77 -16.19 -5.14
C TYR A 166 -9.90 -15.59 -5.98
N GLU A 167 -11.11 -16.11 -5.77
CA GLU A 167 -12.29 -15.70 -6.52
C GLU A 167 -12.66 -14.23 -6.26
N GLU A 168 -12.61 -13.81 -5.01
CA GLU A 168 -12.85 -12.42 -4.58
C GLU A 168 -11.91 -11.43 -5.28
N ALA A 169 -10.62 -11.79 -5.45
CA ALA A 169 -9.66 -10.95 -6.17
C ALA A 169 -9.99 -10.86 -7.66
N THR A 170 -10.50 -11.95 -8.23
CA THR A 170 -10.91 -12.00 -9.64
C THR A 170 -12.14 -11.11 -9.88
N GLU A 171 -13.12 -11.15 -8.99
CA GLU A 171 -14.29 -10.27 -9.06
C GLU A 171 -13.90 -8.81 -8.91
N PHE A 172 -13.08 -8.51 -7.89
CA PHE A 172 -12.57 -7.16 -7.67
C PHE A 172 -11.80 -6.62 -8.88
N ALA A 173 -10.93 -7.45 -9.49
CA ALA A 173 -10.16 -7.06 -10.66
C ALA A 173 -11.07 -6.67 -11.84
N ARG A 174 -12.15 -7.41 -12.07
CA ARG A 174 -13.15 -7.12 -13.11
C ARG A 174 -13.88 -5.81 -12.84
N GLU A 175 -14.38 -5.62 -11.63
CA GLU A 175 -15.12 -4.43 -11.22
C GLU A 175 -14.27 -3.15 -11.32
N HIS A 176 -12.98 -3.25 -11.02
CA HIS A 176 -12.07 -2.12 -10.99
C HIS A 176 -11.18 -1.98 -12.24
N GLY A 177 -11.44 -2.80 -13.27
CA GLY A 177 -10.71 -2.74 -14.54
C GLY A 177 -9.23 -3.10 -14.45
N VAL A 178 -8.84 -3.89 -13.44
CA VAL A 178 -7.48 -4.41 -13.34
C VAL A 178 -7.31 -5.52 -14.37
N LYS A 179 -6.38 -5.31 -15.32
CA LYS A 179 -6.18 -6.25 -16.42
C LYS A 179 -5.32 -7.44 -15.97
N VAL A 180 -5.93 -8.62 -15.94
CA VAL A 180 -5.25 -9.89 -15.72
C VAL A 180 -5.48 -10.77 -16.96
N PRO A 181 -4.57 -10.74 -17.95
CA PRO A 181 -4.83 -11.29 -19.29
C PRO A 181 -5.13 -12.79 -19.32
N MET A 182 -4.64 -13.54 -18.34
CA MET A 182 -4.81 -15.01 -18.27
C MET A 182 -6.16 -15.43 -17.68
N VAL A 183 -6.91 -14.50 -17.12
CA VAL A 183 -8.25 -14.78 -16.57
C VAL A 183 -9.30 -14.46 -17.62
N PRO A 184 -10.12 -15.44 -18.04
CA PRO A 184 -11.15 -15.19 -19.05
C PRO A 184 -12.12 -14.09 -18.60
N ALA A 185 -12.40 -13.16 -19.49
CA ALA A 185 -13.56 -12.30 -19.34
C ALA A 185 -14.82 -13.20 -19.35
N LYS A 186 -15.67 -13.11 -18.35
CA LYS A 186 -16.98 -13.77 -18.39
C LYS A 186 -17.88 -13.01 -19.33
#